data_05a6380adb5e87f1bb7499c15cd4b65b
#
_entry.id   05a6380adb5e87f1bb7499c15cd4b65b
#
_cell.length_a   1.000
_cell.length_b   1.000
_cell.length_c   1.000
_cell.angle_alpha   90.00
_cell.angle_beta   90.00
_cell.angle_gamma   90.00
#
_symmetry.space_group_name_H-M   'P 1'
#
loop_
_entity.id
_entity.type
_entity.pdbx_description
1 polymer ?
#
loop_
_entity_poly.entity_id
_entity_poly.type
_entity_poly.pdbx_seq_one_letter_code
_entity_poly.pdbx_strand_id
1 'polypeptide(L)'
;MGKGMDSVRIIHTAGKTHVALGAKLGIADVRLLHEKLSAILIDKTPVMVDGGEVARLDTAALQLLAGFCRTARERGLVLTWEKISPDLRQATQLLGLESIFG
;
A
#
# COMPACT_ATOMS: atom_id res chain seq x y z
N MET A 1 0.37 -14.59 19.68
CA MET A 1 0.11 -14.14 19.29
C MET A 1 0.41 -13.33 18.83
N GLY A 2 0.60 -13.02 18.53
CA GLY A 2 0.54 -12.26 18.19
C GLY A 2 0.77 -11.68 17.56
N LYS A 3 0.84 -11.54 17.24
CA LYS A 3 0.91 -11.00 16.59
C LYS A 3 0.50 -10.48 15.79
N GLY A 4 0.20 -10.72 15.56
CA GLY A 4 -0.57 -10.37 14.43
C GLY A 4 -0.60 -8.92 14.01
N MET A 5 0.34 -8.22 14.32
CA MET A 5 0.39 -6.79 13.98
C MET A 5 1.07 -6.59 12.64
N ASP A 6 0.52 -7.25 11.62
CA ASP A 6 1.06 -7.07 10.29
C ASP A 6 0.84 -5.65 9.79
N SER A 7 1.91 -4.99 9.33
CA SER A 7 1.80 -3.67 8.74
C SER A 7 1.10 -3.72 7.39
N VAL A 8 1.08 -4.88 6.75
CA VAL A 8 0.42 -5.07 5.47
C VAL A 8 -0.09 -6.50 5.39
N ARG A 9 -1.33 -6.67 4.95
CA ARG A 9 -1.92 -7.99 4.73
C ARG A 9 -2.36 -8.10 3.28
N ILE A 10 -2.04 -9.23 2.67
CA ILE A 10 -2.39 -9.51 1.28
C ILE A 10 -3.41 -10.64 1.26
N ILE A 11 -4.53 -10.41 0.60
CA ILE A 11 -5.59 -11.41 0.46
C ILE A 11 -5.93 -11.56 -1.02
N HIS A 12 -5.94 -12.78 -1.51
CA HIS A 12 -6.30 -13.08 -2.90
C HIS A 12 -7.70 -13.68 -2.93
N THR A 13 -8.61 -13.04 -3.63
CA THR A 13 -9.98 -13.54 -3.78
C THR A 13 -10.49 -13.28 -5.18
N ALA A 14 -11.12 -14.29 -5.80
CA ALA A 14 -11.84 -14.14 -7.07
C ALA A 14 -11.04 -13.40 -8.14
N GLY A 15 -9.75 -13.68 -8.25
CA GLY A 15 -8.91 -13.07 -9.26
C GLY A 15 -8.46 -11.65 -8.95
N LYS A 16 -8.66 -11.20 -7.71
CA LYS A 16 -8.22 -9.88 -7.26
C LYS A 16 -7.25 -10.01 -6.10
N THR A 17 -6.39 -9.02 -5.97
CA THR A 17 -5.47 -8.93 -4.84
C THR A 17 -5.88 -7.75 -3.96
N HIS A 18 -6.14 -8.02 -2.70
CA HIS A 18 -6.49 -6.98 -1.72
C HIS A 18 -5.30 -6.73 -0.82
N VAL A 19 -4.91 -5.46 -0.73
CA VAL A 19 -3.81 -5.03 0.11
C VAL A 19 -4.38 -4.19 1.24
N ALA A 20 -4.34 -4.70 2.46
CA ALA A 20 -4.82 -3.96 3.63
C ALA A 20 -3.60 -3.42 4.38
N LEU A 21 -3.50 -2.10 4.45
CA LEU A 21 -2.42 -1.44 5.17
C LEU A 21 -2.79 -1.31 6.64
N GLY A 22 -1.85 -1.62 7.52
CA GLY A 22 -2.07 -1.53 8.96
C GLY A 22 -2.02 -0.11 9.48
N ALA A 23 -2.30 0.03 10.76
CA ALA A 23 -2.35 1.35 11.39
C ALA A 23 -0.99 2.03 11.43
N LYS A 24 0.09 1.27 11.46
CA LYS A 24 1.44 1.81 11.59
C LYS A 24 2.34 1.24 10.52
N LEU A 25 2.88 2.12 9.68
CA LEU A 25 3.84 1.75 8.65
C LEU A 25 5.15 2.47 8.95
N GLY A 26 5.99 1.84 9.76
CA GLY A 26 7.23 2.43 10.22
C GLY A 26 8.42 2.00 9.39
N ILE A 27 9.57 2.56 9.73
CA ILE A 27 10.81 2.25 9.02
C ILE A 27 11.15 0.76 9.13
N ALA A 28 10.78 0.12 10.24
CA ALA A 28 11.04 -1.30 10.45
C ALA A 28 10.19 -2.19 9.52
N ASP A 29 9.10 -1.65 8.98
CA ASP A 29 8.18 -2.40 8.13
C ASP A 29 8.52 -2.30 6.64
N VAL A 30 9.45 -1.42 6.28
CA VAL A 30 9.70 -1.10 4.87
C VAL A 30 10.14 -2.33 4.09
N ARG A 31 10.98 -3.16 4.68
CA ARG A 31 11.49 -4.34 3.99
C ARG A 31 10.38 -5.34 3.68
N LEU A 32 9.55 -5.63 4.68
CA LEU A 32 8.44 -6.56 4.50
C LEU A 32 7.44 -6.01 3.49
N LEU A 33 7.15 -4.73 3.60
CA LEU A 33 6.25 -4.06 2.67
C LEU A 33 6.77 -4.18 1.24
N HIS A 34 8.07 -3.92 1.05
CA HIS A 34 8.69 -4.02 -0.27
C HIS A 34 8.56 -5.44 -0.84
N GLU A 35 8.84 -6.44 -0.02
CA GLU A 35 8.77 -7.83 -0.47
C GLU A 35 7.34 -8.20 -0.90
N LYS A 36 6.35 -7.82 -0.10
CA LYS A 36 4.97 -8.18 -0.41
C LYS A 36 4.45 -7.44 -1.63
N LEU A 37 4.76 -6.16 -1.76
CA LEU A 37 4.31 -5.39 -2.92
C LEU A 37 4.99 -5.85 -4.21
N SER A 38 6.27 -6.22 -4.13
CA SER A 38 6.99 -6.73 -5.30
C SER A 38 6.37 -8.01 -5.83
N ALA A 39 5.93 -8.89 -4.93
CA ALA A 39 5.27 -10.14 -5.33
C ALA A 39 3.96 -9.85 -6.07
N ILE A 40 3.22 -8.83 -5.65
CA ILE A 40 1.97 -8.45 -6.30
C ILE A 40 2.20 -8.02 -7.75
N LEU A 41 3.29 -7.30 -8.00
CA LEU A 41 3.59 -6.83 -9.34
C LEU A 41 3.82 -7.97 -10.32
N ILE A 42 4.26 -9.13 -9.82
CA ILE A 42 4.51 -10.31 -10.65
C ILE A 42 3.18 -10.98 -11.05
N ASP A 43 2.21 -10.99 -10.14
CA ASP A 43 0.93 -11.68 -10.36
C ASP A 43 0.06 -11.03 -11.43
N LYS A 44 0.15 -9.72 -11.59
CA LYS A 44 -0.61 -8.98 -12.60
C LYS A 44 -2.13 -9.08 -12.46
N THR A 45 -2.61 -9.35 -11.25
CA THR A 45 -4.06 -9.32 -10.99
C THR A 45 -4.46 -7.89 -10.59
N PRO A 46 -5.75 -7.53 -10.77
CA PRO A 46 -6.21 -6.23 -10.26
C PRO A 46 -5.95 -6.10 -8.76
N VAL A 47 -5.53 -4.92 -8.36
CA VAL A 47 -5.12 -4.65 -6.98
C VAL A 47 -6.05 -3.61 -6.37
N MET A 48 -6.56 -3.92 -5.19
CA MET A 48 -7.37 -2.99 -4.40
C MET A 48 -6.65 -2.73 -3.09
N VAL A 49 -6.36 -1.47 -2.81
CA VAL A 49 -5.62 -1.08 -1.60
C VAL A 49 -6.56 -0.43 -0.60
N ASP A 50 -6.54 -0.93 0.62
CA ASP A 50 -7.31 -0.36 1.73
C ASP A 50 -6.35 0.34 2.67
N GLY A 51 -6.36 1.67 2.65
CA GLY A 51 -5.53 2.49 3.53
C GLY A 51 -6.33 3.18 4.62
N GLY A 52 -7.52 2.67 4.92
CA GLY A 52 -8.42 3.33 5.87
C GLY A 52 -7.94 3.31 7.30
N GLU A 53 -7.09 2.38 7.67
CA GLU A 53 -6.60 2.26 9.04
C GLU A 53 -5.25 2.93 9.28
N VAL A 54 -4.61 3.47 8.25
CA VAL A 54 -3.28 4.05 8.40
C VAL A 54 -3.35 5.28 9.32
N ALA A 55 -2.65 5.23 10.44
CA ALA A 55 -2.60 6.31 11.41
C ALA A 55 -1.20 6.89 11.51
N ARG A 56 -0.17 6.07 11.35
CA ARG A 56 1.21 6.50 11.39
C ARG A 56 1.94 5.97 10.17
N LEU A 57 2.72 6.84 9.55
CA LEU A 57 3.32 6.50 8.28
C LEU A 57 4.69 7.17 8.19
N ASP A 58 5.73 6.34 8.11
CA ASP A 58 7.08 6.84 7.89
C ASP A 58 7.23 7.25 6.43
N THR A 59 8.02 8.30 6.19
CA THR A 59 8.25 8.81 4.85
C THR A 59 8.78 7.73 3.91
N ALA A 60 9.68 6.87 4.41
CA ALA A 60 10.24 5.79 3.59
C ALA A 60 9.15 4.82 3.14
N ALA A 61 8.20 4.49 4.03
CA ALA A 61 7.09 3.61 3.68
C ALA A 61 6.18 4.27 2.65
N LEU A 62 5.91 5.56 2.80
CA LEU A 62 5.08 6.28 1.85
C LEU A 62 5.72 6.34 0.47
N GLN A 63 7.02 6.59 0.41
CA GLN A 63 7.72 6.62 -0.87
C GLN A 63 7.73 5.24 -1.52
N LEU A 64 7.80 4.19 -0.74
CA LEU A 64 7.71 2.83 -1.25
C LEU A 64 6.34 2.56 -1.85
N LEU A 65 5.27 2.98 -1.17
CA LEU A 65 3.92 2.87 -1.71
C LEU A 65 3.76 3.66 -3.00
N ALA A 66 4.33 4.86 -3.05
CA ALA A 66 4.26 5.68 -4.26
C ALA A 66 4.95 5.00 -5.44
N GLY A 67 6.12 4.42 -5.18
CA GLY A 67 6.84 3.67 -6.21
C GLY A 67 6.07 2.46 -6.70
N PHE A 68 5.44 1.74 -5.77
CA PHE A 68 4.61 0.60 -6.12
C PHE A 68 3.43 1.01 -7.02
N CYS A 69 2.72 2.07 -6.63
CA CYS A 69 1.57 2.52 -7.41
C CYS A 69 1.97 2.97 -8.80
N ARG A 70 3.08 3.68 -8.90
CA ARG A 70 3.59 4.12 -10.20
C ARG A 70 3.95 2.94 -11.08
N THR A 71 4.72 1.99 -10.54
CA THR A 71 5.14 0.82 -11.30
C THR A 71 3.96 -0.02 -11.73
N ALA A 72 2.97 -0.21 -10.83
CA ALA A 72 1.78 -0.98 -11.17
C ALA A 72 1.06 -0.36 -12.37
N ARG A 73 0.89 0.96 -12.34
CA ARG A 73 0.19 1.65 -13.44
C ARG A 73 0.99 1.61 -14.73
N GLU A 74 2.32 1.75 -14.64
CA GLU A 74 3.18 1.67 -15.81
C GLU A 74 3.12 0.30 -16.47
N ARG A 75 2.90 -0.75 -15.67
CA ARG A 75 2.77 -2.11 -16.18
C ARG A 75 1.36 -2.46 -16.58
N GLY A 76 0.44 -1.52 -16.50
CA GLY A 76 -0.94 -1.73 -16.91
C GLY A 76 -1.79 -2.47 -15.90
N LEU A 77 -1.35 -2.61 -14.66
CA LEU A 77 -2.18 -3.20 -13.62
C LEU A 77 -3.30 -2.25 -13.24
N VAL A 78 -4.47 -2.80 -13.02
CA VAL A 78 -5.60 -2.03 -12.49
C VAL A 78 -5.39 -1.91 -10.98
N LEU A 79 -5.21 -0.67 -10.52
CA LEU A 79 -4.98 -0.41 -9.10
C LEU A 79 -5.98 0.62 -8.63
N THR A 80 -6.75 0.26 -7.60
CA THR A 80 -7.74 1.14 -7.02
C THR A 80 -7.54 1.23 -5.51
N TRP A 81 -7.89 2.38 -4.95
CA TRP A 81 -7.88 2.60 -3.52
C TRP A 81 -9.31 2.51 -3.01
N GLU A 82 -9.55 1.65 -2.03
CA GLU A 82 -10.89 1.48 -1.47
C GLU A 82 -11.16 2.51 -0.39
N LYS A 83 -10.20 2.69 0.52
CA LYS A 83 -10.31 3.64 1.61
C LYS A 83 -8.98 4.34 1.80
N ILE A 84 -9.06 5.60 2.20
CA ILE A 84 -7.87 6.42 2.45
C ILE A 84 -8.09 7.15 3.76
N SER A 85 -7.25 6.86 4.76
CA SER A 85 -7.38 7.54 6.05
C SER A 85 -7.00 9.01 5.94
N PRO A 86 -7.50 9.86 6.84
CA PRO A 86 -7.08 11.27 6.86
C PRO A 86 -5.58 11.43 7.02
N ASP A 87 -4.96 10.61 7.86
CA ASP A 87 -3.52 10.67 8.10
C ASP A 87 -2.73 10.32 6.84
N LEU A 88 -3.17 9.30 6.11
CA LEU A 88 -2.52 8.92 4.87
C LEU A 88 -2.67 10.02 3.82
N ARG A 89 -3.86 10.58 3.71
CA ARG A 89 -4.12 11.66 2.76
C ARG A 89 -3.27 12.88 3.09
N GLN A 90 -3.19 13.25 4.35
CA GLN A 90 -2.38 14.38 4.77
C GLN A 90 -0.90 14.17 4.47
N ALA A 91 -0.39 12.98 4.74
CA ALA A 91 1.02 12.67 4.48
C ALA A 91 1.34 12.78 2.98
N THR A 92 0.45 12.28 2.12
CA THR A 92 0.67 12.39 0.69
C THR A 92 0.63 13.84 0.21
N GLN A 93 -0.25 14.66 0.79
CA GLN A 93 -0.31 16.07 0.45
C GLN A 93 0.97 16.80 0.83
N LEU A 94 1.50 16.50 2.00
CA LEU A 94 2.73 17.15 2.48
C LEU A 94 3.93 16.83 1.60
N LEU A 95 3.97 15.65 1.00
CA LEU A 95 5.09 15.20 0.19
C LEU A 95 4.84 15.31 -1.30
N GLY A 96 3.67 15.84 -1.70
CA GLY A 96 3.35 15.97 -3.13
C GLY A 96 3.15 14.63 -3.82
N LEU A 97 2.65 13.63 -3.11
CA LEU A 97 2.49 12.28 -3.64
C LEU A 97 1.02 11.91 -3.86
N GLU A 98 0.12 12.89 -3.96
CA GLU A 98 -1.32 12.60 -4.10
C GLU A 98 -1.66 11.82 -5.35
N SER A 99 -0.79 11.83 -6.35
CA SER A 99 -1.04 11.10 -7.59
C SER A 99 -1.12 9.59 -7.38
N ILE A 100 -0.68 9.07 -6.22
CA ILE A 100 -0.80 7.64 -5.95
C ILE A 100 -2.26 7.19 -5.87
N PHE A 101 -3.17 8.10 -5.57
CA PHE A 101 -4.59 7.77 -5.46
C PHE A 101 -5.33 7.82 -6.80
N GLY A 102 -4.65 8.15 -7.84
CA GLY A 102 -5.25 8.30 -9.14
C GLY A 102 -5.30 9.73 -9.54
#